data_9c97d4d5abee20affa5397ea5d040b4c
#
_entry.id   9c97d4d5abee20affa5397ea5d040b4c
#
_cell.length_a   1.000
_cell.length_b   1.000
_cell.length_c   1.000
_cell.angle_alpha   90.00
_cell.angle_beta   90.00
_cell.angle_gamma   90.00
#
_symmetry.space_group_name_H-M   'P 1'
#
loop_
_entity.id
_entity.type
_entity.pdbx_description
1 polymer ?
#
loop_
_entity_poly.entity_id
_entity_poly.type
_entity_poly.pdbx_seq_one_letter_code
_entity_poly.pdbx_strand_id
1 'polypeptide(L)'
;MKRTIFLIVIICVILYFQYPHINELNDTFEILQYNNPNKSIFENMLNEKKISIFTSIPIELEFNGILPEYFTKDFTQTLQNNKEFKNILNQNLEYYKIPLSVKQRTNISYFENSSNLIYQNNYRFLLINLNNTIKISLFNPNQKDNLYFNSSNKSNIDFHNADYEKYPKLNDVKFIEILLHKNQMISIPYKWIYILNKYEDQDSLLLTYINESFFSKLLKK
;
A
#
# COMPACT_ATOMS: atom_id res chain seq x y z
N MET A 1 -19.07 -0.50 -38.52
CA MET A 1 -19.99 -1.10 -37.57
C MET A 1 -19.54 -2.49 -37.06
N LYS A 2 -19.32 -3.51 -37.90
CA LYS A 2 -18.89 -4.85 -37.43
C LYS A 2 -17.58 -4.85 -36.63
N ARG A 3 -16.56 -4.08 -37.06
CA ARG A 3 -15.27 -3.98 -36.32
C ARG A 3 -15.41 -3.32 -34.95
N THR A 4 -16.28 -2.33 -34.82
CA THR A 4 -16.55 -1.65 -33.54
C THR A 4 -17.26 -2.57 -32.55
N ILE A 5 -18.24 -3.34 -33.05
CA ILE A 5 -18.93 -4.37 -32.24
C ILE A 5 -17.96 -5.42 -31.75
N PHE A 6 -17.10 -5.93 -32.63
CA PHE A 6 -16.08 -6.91 -32.27
C PHE A 6 -15.13 -6.41 -31.19
N LEU A 7 -14.68 -5.16 -31.31
CA LEU A 7 -13.80 -4.54 -30.29
C LEU A 7 -14.50 -4.40 -28.94
N ILE A 8 -15.77 -4.01 -28.93
CA ILE A 8 -16.58 -3.91 -27.70
C ILE A 8 -16.73 -5.29 -27.04
N VAL A 9 -17.00 -6.33 -27.84
CA VAL A 9 -17.11 -7.69 -27.31
C VAL A 9 -15.80 -8.13 -26.67
N ILE A 10 -14.66 -7.92 -27.33
CA ILE A 10 -13.35 -8.25 -26.76
C ILE A 10 -13.13 -7.50 -25.43
N ILE A 11 -13.43 -6.21 -25.37
CA ILE A 11 -13.29 -5.43 -24.14
C ILE A 11 -14.20 -6.00 -23.04
N CYS A 12 -15.45 -6.30 -23.34
CA CYS A 12 -16.38 -6.90 -22.38
C CYS A 12 -15.89 -8.28 -21.87
N VAL A 13 -15.35 -9.11 -22.76
CA VAL A 13 -14.76 -10.42 -22.38
C VAL A 13 -13.56 -10.21 -21.46
N ILE A 14 -12.64 -9.30 -21.79
CA ILE A 14 -11.49 -8.99 -20.94
C ILE A 14 -11.95 -8.48 -19.58
N LEU A 15 -12.91 -7.55 -19.54
CA LEU A 15 -13.47 -7.02 -18.30
C LEU A 15 -14.13 -8.11 -17.46
N TYR A 16 -14.88 -9.01 -18.09
CA TYR A 16 -15.54 -10.12 -17.42
C TYR A 16 -14.54 -11.05 -16.72
N PHE A 17 -13.44 -11.41 -17.39
CA PHE A 17 -12.41 -12.26 -16.79
C PHE A 17 -11.56 -11.53 -15.74
N GLN A 18 -11.35 -10.22 -15.91
CA GLN A 18 -10.56 -9.44 -14.95
C GLN A 18 -11.36 -9.02 -13.71
N TYR A 19 -12.68 -8.94 -13.81
CA TYR A 19 -13.54 -8.47 -12.72
C TYR A 19 -13.40 -9.30 -11.43
N PRO A 20 -13.53 -10.63 -11.45
CA PRO A 20 -13.35 -11.44 -10.24
C PRO A 20 -11.94 -11.26 -9.67
N HIS A 21 -10.93 -11.30 -10.54
CA HIS A 21 -9.53 -11.17 -10.13
C HIS A 21 -9.24 -9.84 -9.43
N ILE A 22 -9.86 -8.74 -9.84
CA ILE A 22 -9.66 -7.42 -9.23
C ILE A 22 -10.46 -7.26 -7.94
N ASN A 23 -11.70 -7.75 -7.90
CA ASN A 23 -12.62 -7.52 -6.79
C ASN A 23 -12.69 -8.65 -5.75
N GLU A 24 -12.15 -9.82 -6.07
CA GLU A 24 -12.02 -10.89 -5.10
C GLU A 24 -11.18 -10.43 -3.91
N LEU A 25 -11.66 -10.70 -2.71
CA LEU A 25 -10.98 -10.37 -1.47
C LEU A 25 -10.19 -11.57 -0.99
N ASN A 26 -8.94 -11.35 -0.64
CA ASN A 26 -8.21 -12.29 0.18
C ASN A 26 -8.31 -11.80 1.63
N ASP A 27 -8.98 -12.56 2.46
CA ASP A 27 -9.26 -12.25 3.86
C ASP A 27 -8.44 -13.12 4.83
N THR A 28 -7.48 -13.86 4.32
CA THR A 28 -6.59 -14.70 5.15
C THR A 28 -5.47 -13.87 5.75
N PHE A 29 -5.18 -14.07 7.04
CA PHE A 29 -4.02 -13.50 7.71
C PHE A 29 -2.73 -14.27 7.36
N GLU A 30 -2.49 -14.50 6.08
CA GLU A 30 -1.28 -15.14 5.59
C GLU A 30 -0.29 -14.07 5.15
N ILE A 31 0.91 -14.11 5.72
CA ILE A 31 2.01 -13.21 5.39
C ILE A 31 3.06 -13.99 4.63
N LEU A 32 3.36 -13.53 3.43
CA LEU A 32 4.45 -14.05 2.64
C LEU A 32 5.69 -13.17 2.83
N GLN A 33 6.84 -13.79 3.05
CA GLN A 33 8.09 -13.07 3.20
C GLN A 33 9.12 -13.57 2.17
N TYR A 34 9.73 -12.63 1.46
CA TYR A 34 10.69 -12.95 0.43
C TYR A 34 11.92 -12.06 0.52
N ASN A 35 13.08 -12.69 0.39
CA ASN A 35 14.33 -11.99 0.37
C ASN A 35 14.79 -11.79 -1.08
N ASN A 36 15.08 -10.55 -1.47
CA ASN A 36 15.59 -10.17 -2.78
C ASN A 36 14.81 -10.82 -3.95
N PRO A 37 13.49 -10.58 -4.05
CA PRO A 37 12.66 -11.23 -5.07
C PRO A 37 13.06 -10.75 -6.46
N ASN A 38 13.12 -11.67 -7.42
CA ASN A 38 13.19 -11.29 -8.82
C ASN A 38 11.82 -10.75 -9.31
N LYS A 39 11.80 -10.13 -10.48
CA LYS A 39 10.60 -9.50 -11.03
C LYS A 39 9.42 -10.47 -11.18
N SER A 40 9.68 -11.70 -11.61
CA SER A 40 8.63 -12.71 -11.80
C SER A 40 8.01 -13.13 -10.46
N ILE A 41 8.83 -13.37 -9.45
CA ILE A 41 8.35 -13.69 -8.09
C ILE A 41 7.53 -12.52 -7.56
N PHE A 42 8.03 -11.28 -7.71
CA PHE A 42 7.33 -10.09 -7.26
C PHE A 42 5.95 -9.94 -7.93
N GLU A 43 5.86 -10.13 -9.25
CA GLU A 43 4.58 -10.05 -9.97
C GLU A 43 3.59 -11.14 -9.54
N ASN A 44 4.05 -12.37 -9.39
CA ASN A 44 3.20 -13.49 -8.96
C ASN A 44 2.63 -13.26 -7.57
N MET A 45 3.46 -12.80 -6.64
CA MET A 45 3.03 -12.52 -5.27
C MET A 45 2.00 -11.41 -5.17
N LEU A 46 2.18 -10.35 -5.93
CA LEU A 46 1.19 -9.27 -5.98
C LEU A 46 -0.15 -9.73 -6.56
N ASN A 47 -0.14 -10.70 -7.44
CA ASN A 47 -1.35 -11.30 -8.00
C ASN A 47 -2.09 -12.20 -7.01
N GLU A 48 -1.40 -12.80 -6.05
CA GLU A 48 -2.00 -13.62 -5.00
C GLU A 48 -2.82 -12.81 -3.97
N LYS A 49 -2.70 -11.48 -3.99
CA LYS A 49 -3.43 -10.55 -3.07
C LYS A 49 -3.21 -10.84 -1.59
N LYS A 50 -2.07 -11.41 -1.25
CA LYS A 50 -1.63 -11.67 0.12
C LYS A 50 -0.78 -10.51 0.62
N ILE A 51 -0.76 -10.35 1.94
CA ILE A 51 0.20 -9.46 2.59
C ILE A 51 1.59 -10.01 2.28
N SER A 52 2.44 -9.19 1.69
CA SER A 52 3.78 -9.64 1.28
C SER A 52 4.84 -8.67 1.77
N ILE A 53 5.85 -9.21 2.46
CA ILE A 53 7.00 -8.45 2.94
C ILE A 53 8.21 -8.82 2.08
N PHE A 54 8.86 -7.80 1.56
CA PHE A 54 10.07 -7.93 0.75
C PHE A 54 11.24 -7.35 1.52
N THR A 55 12.28 -8.14 1.67
CA THR A 55 13.54 -7.71 2.27
C THR A 55 14.61 -7.54 1.20
N SER A 56 15.64 -6.76 1.48
CA SER A 56 16.75 -6.49 0.55
C SER A 56 16.27 -5.95 -0.80
N ILE A 57 15.34 -5.01 -0.77
CA ILE A 57 14.82 -4.36 -1.97
C ILE A 57 15.92 -3.50 -2.61
N PRO A 58 16.11 -3.58 -3.94
CA PRO A 58 17.12 -2.79 -4.64
C PRO A 58 16.63 -1.35 -4.89
N ILE A 59 16.41 -0.59 -3.82
CA ILE A 59 16.06 0.83 -3.91
C ILE A 59 17.21 1.63 -3.34
N GLU A 60 17.96 2.23 -4.23
CA GLU A 60 19.03 3.17 -3.89
C GLU A 60 18.47 4.58 -4.03
N LEU A 61 18.09 5.17 -2.91
CA LEU A 61 17.63 6.55 -2.85
C LEU A 61 18.76 7.42 -2.29
N GLU A 62 19.30 8.23 -3.15
CA GLU A 62 20.23 9.29 -2.79
C GLU A 62 19.79 10.57 -3.52
N PHE A 63 19.84 11.68 -2.86
CA PHE A 63 19.58 12.96 -3.48
C PHE A 63 20.61 14.01 -3.06
N ASN A 64 21.35 14.54 -4.04
CA ASN A 64 22.44 15.49 -3.82
C ASN A 64 23.51 15.01 -2.82
N GLY A 65 23.87 13.72 -2.86
CA GLY A 65 24.83 13.13 -1.93
C GLY A 65 24.29 12.83 -0.54
N ILE A 66 22.97 13.03 -0.32
CA ILE A 66 22.34 12.82 0.98
C ILE A 66 21.51 11.52 0.92
N LEU A 67 21.80 10.58 1.83
CA LEU A 67 21.05 9.34 1.99
C LEU A 67 19.75 9.57 2.78
N PRO A 68 18.70 8.74 2.60
CA PRO A 68 17.40 8.90 3.26
C PRO A 68 17.46 8.97 4.78
N GLU A 69 18.43 8.35 5.40
CA GLU A 69 18.64 8.36 6.86
C GLU A 69 19.01 9.76 7.41
N TYR A 70 19.50 10.65 6.55
CA TYR A 70 19.83 12.02 6.88
C TYR A 70 18.79 13.04 6.42
N PHE A 71 17.69 12.58 5.81
CA PHE A 71 16.61 13.48 5.43
C PHE A 71 15.94 14.04 6.69
N THR A 72 15.78 15.33 6.75
CA THR A 72 14.98 15.99 7.77
C THR A 72 13.52 16.12 7.31
N LYS A 73 12.62 16.43 8.22
CA LYS A 73 11.21 16.66 7.90
C LYS A 73 11.04 17.78 6.86
N ASP A 74 11.69 18.92 7.08
CA ASP A 74 11.62 20.08 6.18
C ASP A 74 12.23 19.77 4.81
N PHE A 75 13.35 19.06 4.79
CA PHE A 75 13.98 18.61 3.55
C PHE A 75 13.05 17.65 2.79
N THR A 76 12.42 16.72 3.47
CA THR A 76 11.46 15.79 2.86
C THR A 76 10.26 16.51 2.25
N GLN A 77 9.72 17.53 2.91
CA GLN A 77 8.64 18.35 2.35
C GLN A 77 9.08 19.10 1.07
N THR A 78 10.30 19.58 1.05
CA THR A 78 10.87 20.19 -0.15
C THR A 78 11.02 19.18 -1.30
N LEU A 79 11.47 17.96 -0.99
CA LEU A 79 11.62 16.88 -1.96
C LEU A 79 10.29 16.44 -2.59
N GLN A 80 9.20 16.45 -1.85
CA GLN A 80 7.88 16.11 -2.38
C GLN A 80 7.47 16.95 -3.60
N ASN A 81 7.96 18.18 -3.70
CA ASN A 81 7.67 19.08 -4.81
C ASN A 81 8.79 19.15 -5.85
N ASN A 82 9.94 18.52 -5.61
CA ASN A 82 11.07 18.52 -6.50
C ASN A 82 10.87 17.55 -7.67
N LYS A 83 10.94 18.05 -8.91
CA LYS A 83 10.73 17.24 -10.13
C LYS A 83 11.86 16.25 -10.38
N GLU A 84 13.09 16.63 -10.10
CA GLU A 84 14.26 15.79 -10.30
C GLU A 84 14.21 14.59 -9.32
N PHE A 85 13.92 14.84 -8.06
CA PHE A 85 13.74 13.78 -7.08
C PHE A 85 12.59 12.82 -7.45
N LYS A 86 11.47 13.35 -7.95
CA LYS A 86 10.38 12.49 -8.45
C LYS A 86 10.81 11.60 -9.62
N ASN A 87 11.67 12.11 -10.50
CA ASN A 87 12.20 11.30 -11.59
C ASN A 87 13.10 10.19 -11.07
N ILE A 88 13.97 10.48 -10.09
CA ILE A 88 14.82 9.47 -9.44
C ILE A 88 13.94 8.39 -8.77
N LEU A 89 12.92 8.79 -8.02
CA LEU A 89 11.98 7.85 -7.41
C LEU A 89 11.29 6.96 -8.46
N ASN A 90 10.82 7.56 -9.56
CA ASN A 90 10.13 6.82 -10.59
C ASN A 90 11.05 5.82 -11.29
N GLN A 91 12.32 6.18 -11.53
CA GLN A 91 13.32 5.28 -12.11
C GLN A 91 13.61 4.09 -11.18
N ASN A 92 13.83 4.34 -9.90
CA ASN A 92 14.04 3.29 -8.91
C ASN A 92 12.83 2.35 -8.74
N LEU A 93 11.62 2.89 -8.94
CA LEU A 93 10.38 2.13 -8.79
C LEU A 93 9.84 1.54 -10.10
N GLU A 94 10.51 1.77 -11.23
CA GLU A 94 10.10 1.22 -12.55
C GLU A 94 10.05 -0.32 -12.52
N TYR A 95 10.90 -0.95 -11.73
CA TYR A 95 10.90 -2.40 -11.51
C TYR A 95 9.56 -2.92 -10.97
N TYR A 96 8.87 -2.12 -10.16
CA TYR A 96 7.60 -2.48 -9.51
C TYR A 96 6.37 -2.05 -10.30
N LYS A 97 6.55 -1.45 -11.46
CA LYS A 97 5.46 -0.97 -12.30
C LYS A 97 4.71 -2.11 -12.97
N ILE A 98 3.39 -2.03 -12.95
CA ILE A 98 2.54 -2.98 -13.65
C ILE A 98 2.43 -2.63 -15.14
N PRO A 99 2.25 -3.64 -16.02
CA PRO A 99 1.89 -3.40 -17.40
C PRO A 99 0.61 -2.55 -17.52
N LEU A 100 0.54 -1.70 -18.54
CA LEU A 100 -0.64 -0.83 -18.81
C LEU A 100 -1.03 0.06 -17.61
N SER A 101 -0.02 0.49 -16.85
CA SER A 101 -0.22 1.46 -15.75
C SER A 101 -0.76 2.79 -16.28
N VAL A 102 -1.88 3.25 -15.72
CA VAL A 102 -2.49 4.54 -16.07
C VAL A 102 -2.42 5.54 -14.92
N LYS A 103 -2.09 5.08 -13.73
CA LYS A 103 -1.91 5.94 -12.56
C LYS A 103 -0.74 5.43 -11.74
N GLN A 104 0.23 6.30 -11.60
CA GLN A 104 1.36 6.09 -10.73
C GLN A 104 1.47 7.28 -9.78
N ARG A 105 1.61 7.01 -8.50
CA ARG A 105 1.86 8.01 -7.48
C ARG A 105 2.94 7.52 -6.55
N THR A 106 3.91 8.36 -6.34
CA THR A 106 4.95 8.17 -5.34
C THR A 106 4.86 9.31 -4.34
N ASN A 107 4.97 9.00 -3.08
CA ASN A 107 5.03 9.99 -2.03
C ASN A 107 6.06 9.58 -0.98
N ILE A 108 6.91 10.50 -0.60
CA ILE A 108 7.84 10.34 0.51
C ILE A 108 7.38 11.23 1.65
N SER A 109 7.31 10.71 2.85
CA SER A 109 6.83 11.46 4.00
C SER A 109 7.44 10.97 5.30
N TYR A 110 7.65 11.88 6.22
CA TYR A 110 7.89 11.54 7.61
C TYR A 110 6.58 11.06 8.24
N PHE A 111 6.69 9.98 8.98
CA PHE A 111 5.63 9.43 9.78
C PHE A 111 5.87 9.77 11.25
N GLU A 112 4.97 10.56 11.83
CA GLU A 112 5.10 11.05 13.20
C GLU A 112 4.24 10.34 14.23
N ASN A 113 3.25 9.71 13.85
CA ASN A 113 2.33 8.78 14.50
C ASN A 113 0.91 8.99 13.93
N SER A 114 0.18 7.92 13.74
CA SER A 114 -1.21 8.01 13.32
C SER A 114 -2.01 6.92 14.00
N SER A 115 -2.91 7.30 14.87
CA SER A 115 -3.93 6.40 15.40
C SER A 115 -5.08 6.15 14.43
N ASN A 116 -5.04 6.77 13.27
CA ASN A 116 -6.12 6.72 12.29
C ASN A 116 -6.08 5.42 11.48
N LEU A 117 -7.24 4.77 11.42
CA LEU A 117 -7.48 3.63 10.54
C LEU A 117 -7.48 4.07 9.08
N ILE A 118 -6.64 3.46 8.27
CA ILE A 118 -6.51 3.76 6.84
C ILE A 118 -7.09 2.60 6.04
N TYR A 119 -8.10 2.87 5.23
CA TYR A 119 -8.68 1.90 4.31
C TYR A 119 -7.89 1.91 2.99
N GLN A 120 -7.27 0.77 2.66
CA GLN A 120 -6.47 0.63 1.46
C GLN A 120 -7.37 0.49 0.22
N ASN A 121 -7.43 1.55 -0.58
CA ASN A 121 -8.30 1.66 -1.74
C ASN A 121 -7.55 1.67 -3.09
N ASN A 122 -6.30 1.20 -3.12
CA ASN A 122 -5.52 1.13 -4.34
C ASN A 122 -5.22 -0.34 -4.68
N TYR A 123 -5.26 -0.68 -5.97
CA TYR A 123 -5.04 -2.05 -6.41
C TYR A 123 -3.64 -2.56 -6.07
N ARG A 124 -2.62 -1.73 -6.31
CA ARG A 124 -1.26 -1.96 -5.83
C ARG A 124 -0.83 -0.83 -4.93
N PHE A 125 -0.50 -1.19 -3.73
CA PHE A 125 0.01 -0.28 -2.73
C PHE A 125 1.23 -0.91 -2.06
N LEU A 126 2.36 -0.25 -2.21
CA LEU A 126 3.61 -0.62 -1.58
C LEU A 126 4.00 0.46 -0.59
N LEU A 127 4.36 0.05 0.60
CA LEU A 127 4.92 0.90 1.64
C LEU A 127 6.36 0.45 1.88
N ILE A 128 7.29 1.36 1.72
CA ILE A 128 8.72 1.11 1.86
C ILE A 128 9.23 1.93 3.03
N ASN A 129 9.91 1.27 3.94
CA ASN A 129 10.53 1.94 5.08
C ASN A 129 12.00 2.25 4.75
N LEU A 130 12.35 3.52 4.83
CA LEU A 130 13.67 4.02 4.41
C LEU A 130 14.67 4.20 5.55
N ASN A 131 14.20 4.27 6.81
CA ASN A 131 15.10 4.48 7.95
C ASN A 131 14.72 3.63 9.17
N ASN A 132 14.03 4.20 10.15
CA ASN A 132 13.76 3.56 11.43
C ASN A 132 12.62 2.52 11.32
N THR A 133 12.60 1.54 12.22
CA THR A 133 11.53 0.53 12.26
C THR A 133 10.17 1.17 12.54
N ILE A 134 9.14 0.70 11.86
CA ILE A 134 7.74 1.04 12.14
C ILE A 134 6.93 -0.19 12.49
N LYS A 135 5.88 -0.01 13.25
CA LYS A 135 4.89 -1.03 13.56
C LYS A 135 3.64 -0.80 12.71
N ILE A 136 3.17 -1.85 12.06
CA ILE A 136 1.98 -1.82 11.20
C ILE A 136 0.96 -2.80 11.78
N SER A 137 -0.21 -2.31 12.16
CA SER A 137 -1.36 -3.14 12.52
C SER A 137 -2.24 -3.32 11.29
N LEU A 138 -2.52 -4.55 10.90
CA LEU A 138 -3.25 -4.91 9.69
C LEU A 138 -4.55 -5.62 10.07
N PHE A 139 -5.65 -5.17 9.50
CA PHE A 139 -6.99 -5.68 9.72
C PHE A 139 -7.54 -6.23 8.42
N ASN A 140 -8.17 -7.39 8.52
CA ASN A 140 -8.85 -8.04 7.42
C ASN A 140 -10.00 -7.16 6.88
N PRO A 141 -10.27 -7.15 5.58
CA PRO A 141 -11.39 -6.42 4.98
C PRO A 141 -12.75 -6.65 5.65
N ASN A 142 -12.99 -7.87 6.15
CA ASN A 142 -14.22 -8.25 6.82
C ASN A 142 -14.41 -7.55 8.18
N GLN A 143 -13.38 -6.93 8.73
CA GLN A 143 -13.46 -6.17 9.99
C GLN A 143 -13.99 -4.75 9.82
N LYS A 144 -14.29 -4.34 8.59
CA LYS A 144 -14.69 -2.96 8.26
C LYS A 144 -15.85 -2.45 9.12
N ASP A 145 -16.88 -3.28 9.31
CA ASP A 145 -18.06 -2.92 10.10
C ASP A 145 -17.77 -2.89 11.60
N ASN A 146 -16.87 -3.75 12.07
CA ASN A 146 -16.42 -3.76 13.47
C ASN A 146 -15.52 -2.57 13.80
N LEU A 147 -14.86 -2.02 12.78
CA LEU A 147 -14.03 -0.81 12.86
C LEU A 147 -14.82 0.48 12.56
N TYR A 148 -16.15 0.37 12.46
CA TYR A 148 -17.08 1.51 12.28
C TYR A 148 -16.74 2.40 11.08
N PHE A 149 -16.34 1.82 9.97
CA PHE A 149 -16.17 2.57 8.74
C PHE A 149 -17.52 3.00 8.15
N ASN A 150 -17.59 4.26 7.77
CA ASN A 150 -18.76 4.79 7.05
C ASN A 150 -18.73 4.44 5.55
N SER A 151 -19.77 4.82 4.82
CA SER A 151 -19.88 4.62 3.36
C SER A 151 -18.76 5.30 2.55
N SER A 152 -18.12 6.30 3.10
CA SER A 152 -16.97 7.00 2.50
C SER A 152 -15.63 6.37 2.83
N ASN A 153 -15.61 5.18 3.41
CA ASN A 153 -14.41 4.47 3.85
C ASN A 153 -13.55 5.27 4.85
N LYS A 154 -14.21 5.94 5.78
CA LYS A 154 -13.57 6.66 6.88
C LYS A 154 -14.08 6.13 8.20
N SER A 155 -13.18 5.96 9.16
CA SER A 155 -13.48 5.71 10.55
C SER A 155 -12.94 6.87 11.38
N ASN A 156 -13.71 7.31 12.36
CA ASN A 156 -13.30 8.38 13.28
C ASN A 156 -12.82 7.80 14.62
N ILE A 157 -12.57 6.49 14.68
CA ILE A 157 -12.11 5.84 15.90
C ILE A 157 -10.59 5.96 15.98
N ASP A 158 -10.11 6.47 17.09
CA ASP A 158 -8.74 6.24 17.52
C ASP A 158 -8.67 4.84 18.11
N PHE A 159 -8.18 3.89 17.34
CA PHE A 159 -8.18 2.47 17.68
C PHE A 159 -7.40 2.15 18.96
N HIS A 160 -6.34 2.89 19.24
CA HIS A 160 -5.48 2.65 20.40
C HIS A 160 -6.04 3.22 21.71
N ASN A 161 -6.86 4.27 21.60
CA ASN A 161 -7.50 4.94 22.73
C ASN A 161 -9.02 4.79 22.70
N ALA A 162 -9.51 3.73 22.06
CA ALA A 162 -10.94 3.56 21.86
C ALA A 162 -11.65 3.20 23.15
N ASP A 163 -12.80 3.82 23.36
CA ASP A 163 -13.75 3.48 24.40
C ASP A 163 -14.56 2.25 23.96
N TYR A 164 -14.26 1.09 24.52
CA TYR A 164 -14.88 -0.18 24.19
C TYR A 164 -16.35 -0.28 24.65
N GLU A 165 -16.77 0.52 25.63
CA GLU A 165 -18.19 0.62 26.03
C GLU A 165 -18.99 1.33 24.94
N LYS A 166 -18.43 2.40 24.38
CA LYS A 166 -19.01 3.14 23.27
C LYS A 166 -18.94 2.38 21.94
N TYR A 167 -17.90 1.57 21.75
CA TYR A 167 -17.63 0.85 20.50
C TYR A 167 -17.48 -0.66 20.73
N PRO A 168 -18.56 -1.36 21.17
CA PRO A 168 -18.47 -2.74 21.64
C PRO A 168 -17.99 -3.74 20.57
N LYS A 169 -18.22 -3.47 19.27
CA LYS A 169 -17.74 -4.34 18.19
C LYS A 169 -16.21 -4.41 18.08
N LEU A 170 -15.49 -3.47 18.69
CA LEU A 170 -14.03 -3.51 18.70
C LEU A 170 -13.48 -4.70 19.49
N ASN A 171 -14.26 -5.28 20.43
CA ASN A 171 -13.86 -6.48 21.15
C ASN A 171 -13.68 -7.71 20.24
N ASP A 172 -14.37 -7.73 19.10
CA ASP A 172 -14.33 -8.83 18.14
C ASP A 172 -13.32 -8.61 17.03
N VAL A 173 -12.61 -7.48 17.04
CA VAL A 173 -11.65 -7.13 15.98
C VAL A 173 -10.38 -7.96 16.10
N LYS A 174 -10.06 -8.65 15.02
CA LYS A 174 -8.81 -9.40 14.87
C LYS A 174 -7.86 -8.65 13.95
N PHE A 175 -6.60 -8.59 14.34
CA PHE A 175 -5.55 -7.96 13.55
C PHE A 175 -4.22 -8.66 13.76
N ILE A 176 -3.28 -8.37 12.90
CA ILE A 176 -1.88 -8.79 13.05
C ILE A 176 -0.99 -7.57 13.12
N GLU A 177 0.10 -7.68 13.85
CA GLU A 177 1.12 -6.65 13.94
C GLU A 177 2.40 -7.09 13.26
N ILE A 178 2.97 -6.19 12.48
CA ILE A 178 4.20 -6.41 11.72
C ILE A 178 5.18 -5.29 12.07
N LEU A 179 6.42 -5.64 12.32
CA LEU A 179 7.53 -4.71 12.36
C LEU A 179 8.15 -4.64 10.96
N LEU A 180 8.10 -3.47 10.37
CA LEU A 180 8.72 -3.20 9.09
C LEU A 180 10.04 -2.47 9.34
N HIS A 181 11.15 -3.17 9.12
CA HIS A 181 12.49 -2.63 9.36
C HIS A 181 12.97 -1.76 8.19
N LYS A 182 14.05 -1.03 8.41
CA LYS A 182 14.72 -0.26 7.35
C LYS A 182 14.98 -1.12 6.11
N ASN A 183 14.77 -0.54 4.95
CA ASN A 183 14.93 -1.18 3.63
C ASN A 183 14.04 -2.40 3.40
N GLN A 184 12.93 -2.49 4.14
CA GLN A 184 11.89 -3.44 3.84
C GLN A 184 10.69 -2.75 3.18
N MET A 185 9.99 -3.51 2.37
CA MET A 185 8.77 -3.09 1.69
C MET A 185 7.64 -4.06 2.05
N ILE A 186 6.46 -3.51 2.27
CA ILE A 186 5.24 -4.30 2.43
C ILE A 186 4.25 -3.97 1.31
N SER A 187 3.64 -5.01 0.75
CA SER A 187 2.46 -4.91 -0.10
C SER A 187 1.22 -5.13 0.75
N ILE A 188 0.36 -4.11 0.83
CA ILE A 188 -0.93 -4.20 1.53
C ILE A 188 -2.02 -4.38 0.47
N PRO A 189 -2.77 -5.50 0.48
CA PRO A 189 -3.76 -5.78 -0.54
C PRO A 189 -4.94 -4.80 -0.54
N TYR A 190 -5.66 -4.76 -1.64
CA TYR A 190 -6.87 -3.94 -1.82
C TYR A 190 -7.92 -4.26 -0.75
N LYS A 191 -8.53 -3.23 -0.21
CA LYS A 191 -9.55 -3.23 0.85
C LYS A 191 -9.07 -3.63 2.26
N TRP A 192 -7.82 -4.00 2.43
CA TRP A 192 -7.26 -4.15 3.76
C TRP A 192 -7.24 -2.81 4.51
N ILE A 193 -7.32 -2.90 5.84
CA ILE A 193 -7.27 -1.74 6.72
C ILE A 193 -5.96 -1.82 7.50
N TYR A 194 -5.33 -0.67 7.73
CA TYR A 194 -4.08 -0.64 8.48
C TYR A 194 -3.93 0.62 9.32
N ILE A 195 -3.10 0.51 10.35
CA ILE A 195 -2.61 1.63 11.15
C ILE A 195 -1.09 1.57 11.13
N LEU A 196 -0.47 2.73 11.01
CA LEU A 196 0.97 2.88 11.19
C LEU A 196 1.23 3.44 12.59
N ASN A 197 2.19 2.85 13.29
CA ASN A 197 2.62 3.29 14.60
C ASN A 197 4.13 3.43 14.65
N LYS A 198 4.60 4.37 15.45
CA LYS A 198 6.02 4.45 15.79
C LYS A 198 6.46 3.17 16.51
N TYR A 199 7.68 2.82 16.30
CA TYR A 199 8.40 1.84 17.12
C TYR A 199 9.46 2.59 17.91
N GLU A 200 9.49 2.40 19.24
CA GLU A 200 10.44 3.06 20.15
C GLU A 200 10.49 4.59 20.01
N ASP A 201 9.32 5.22 19.80
CA ASP A 201 9.15 6.69 19.65
C ASP A 201 10.01 7.35 18.57
N GLN A 202 10.53 6.57 17.62
CA GLN A 202 11.33 7.09 16.52
C GLN A 202 10.45 7.47 15.33
N ASP A 203 10.71 8.63 14.75
CA ASP A 203 10.09 9.03 13.49
C ASP A 203 10.65 8.19 12.34
N SER A 204 9.80 7.83 11.41
CA SER A 204 10.16 7.00 10.27
C SER A 204 9.93 7.71 8.95
N LEU A 205 10.85 7.54 8.02
CA LEU A 205 10.73 8.02 6.65
C LEU A 205 10.13 6.93 5.78
N LEU A 206 8.97 7.20 5.22
CA LEU A 206 8.21 6.25 4.43
C LEU A 206 8.10 6.70 2.99
N LEU A 207 8.30 5.76 2.08
CA LEU A 207 8.00 5.92 0.68
C LEU A 207 6.76 5.08 0.34
N THR A 208 5.71 5.72 -0.13
CA THR A 208 4.51 5.04 -0.64
C THR A 208 4.53 5.02 -2.15
N TYR A 209 4.24 3.86 -2.72
CA TYR A 209 4.11 3.68 -4.16
C TYR A 209 2.76 3.08 -4.50
N ILE A 210 2.01 3.79 -5.31
CA ILE A 210 0.68 3.39 -5.78
C ILE A 210 0.74 3.23 -7.29
N ASN A 211 0.30 2.08 -7.76
CA ASN A 211 0.23 1.81 -9.18
C ASN A 211 -1.09 1.14 -9.56
N GLU A 212 -1.78 1.67 -10.56
CA GLU A 212 -3.07 1.18 -11.02
C GLU A 212 -3.07 1.04 -12.54
N SER A 213 -3.55 -0.10 -13.02
CA SER A 213 -3.83 -0.30 -14.43
C SER A 213 -5.17 0.34 -14.83
N PHE A 214 -5.41 0.47 -16.11
CA PHE A 214 -6.71 0.92 -16.63
C PHE A 214 -7.85 0.03 -16.12
N PHE A 215 -7.67 -1.29 -16.16
CA PHE A 215 -8.68 -2.25 -15.72
C PHE A 215 -8.94 -2.17 -14.21
N SER A 216 -7.88 -2.11 -13.40
CA SER A 216 -8.05 -1.99 -11.95
C SER A 216 -8.78 -0.70 -11.56
N LYS A 217 -8.54 0.39 -12.28
CA LYS A 217 -9.22 1.66 -12.02
C LYS A 217 -10.70 1.63 -12.44
N LEU A 218 -11.01 0.95 -13.55
CA LEU A 218 -12.38 0.86 -14.07
C LEU A 218 -13.25 -0.09 -13.23
N LEU A 219 -12.68 -1.19 -12.74
CA LEU A 219 -13.42 -2.27 -12.08
C LEU A 219 -13.43 -2.17 -10.55
N LYS A 220 -12.81 -1.17 -9.97
CA LYS A 220 -12.91 -0.91 -8.53
C LYS A 220 -14.35 -0.59 -8.13
N LYS A 221 -14.81 -1.31 -7.13
CA LYS A 221 -16.07 -1.04 -6.42
C LYS A 221 -15.81 -0.51 -5.03
#